data_91ad9d1e6ea2a2d214b0fc1847095eae
#
_entry.id   91ad9d1e6ea2a2d214b0fc1847095eae
#
_cell.length_a   1.000
_cell.length_b   1.000
_cell.length_c   1.000
_cell.angle_alpha   90.00
_cell.angle_beta   90.00
_cell.angle_gamma   90.00
#
_symmetry.space_group_name_H-M   'P 1'
#
loop_
_entity.id
_entity.type
_entity.pdbx_description
1 polymer ?
#
loop_
_entity_poly.entity_id
_entity_poly.type
_entity_poly.pdbx_seq_one_letter_code
_entity_poly.pdbx_strand_id
1 'polypeptide(L)'
;MSMQFANVWERVADTVGDEIALINGDKKSSWSSFDSKAAKIATILEEHGLKSDSKVGIYLHNSNEYLEAQYGVFKIEGVPINVNYRYKENELIYLLDNADAEAVFFQGCYADRIKAIKDQLPKIKVYIQVDDGTEPLMQGAIDYENSISSAKEQKRFNRTEENIYMLYTGGTTGMPKGVMYKHGSFIPSMLKTAFAMGFEVPEDINDLEKIVSQAKENNALTVSM
;
A
#
# COMPACT_ATOMS: atom_id res chain seq x y z
N MET A 1 14.95 15.19 2.31
CA MET A 1 13.64 14.46 2.15
C MET A 1 13.38 13.71 3.44
N SER A 2 12.13 13.64 3.90
CA SER A 2 11.81 12.96 5.16
C SER A 2 11.73 11.44 5.02
N MET A 3 11.89 10.70 6.12
CA MET A 3 11.71 9.24 6.20
C MET A 3 10.23 8.87 6.18
N GLN A 4 9.58 9.06 5.03
CA GLN A 4 8.22 8.64 4.73
C GLN A 4 8.26 7.49 3.71
N PHE A 5 7.40 6.48 3.80
CA PHE A 5 7.48 5.28 2.97
C PHE A 5 7.55 5.57 1.48
N ALA A 6 6.70 6.48 0.95
CA ALA A 6 6.75 6.78 -0.47
C ALA A 6 8.04 7.49 -0.87
N ASN A 7 8.58 8.40 -0.04
CA ASN A 7 9.86 9.05 -0.31
C ASN A 7 11.02 8.03 -0.35
N VAL A 8 11.00 7.06 0.59
CA VAL A 8 11.99 5.97 0.65
C VAL A 8 11.91 5.11 -0.60
N TRP A 9 10.73 4.64 -0.97
CA TRP A 9 10.56 3.77 -2.12
C TRP A 9 10.80 4.48 -3.45
N GLU A 10 10.47 5.77 -3.57
CA GLU A 10 10.86 6.61 -4.72
C GLU A 10 12.37 6.70 -4.87
N ARG A 11 13.11 6.87 -3.75
CA ARG A 11 14.58 6.90 -3.78
C ARG A 11 15.17 5.56 -4.22
N VAL A 12 14.61 4.44 -3.75
CA VAL A 12 15.03 3.11 -4.21
C VAL A 12 14.76 2.93 -5.70
N ALA A 13 13.57 3.32 -6.17
CA ALA A 13 13.21 3.25 -7.60
C ALA A 13 14.14 4.10 -8.48
N ASP A 14 14.57 5.28 -8.01
CA ASP A 14 15.53 6.13 -8.71
C ASP A 14 16.91 5.49 -8.80
N THR A 15 17.30 4.70 -7.78
CA THR A 15 18.66 4.12 -7.71
C THR A 15 18.75 2.80 -8.46
N VAL A 16 17.73 1.94 -8.37
CA VAL A 16 17.75 0.57 -8.91
C VAL A 16 16.47 0.25 -9.69
N GLY A 17 15.99 1.19 -10.47
CA GLY A 17 14.71 1.12 -11.18
C GLY A 17 14.50 -0.15 -12.02
N ASP A 18 15.53 -0.68 -12.64
CA ASP A 18 15.47 -1.88 -13.49
C ASP A 18 15.51 -3.19 -12.70
N GLU A 19 15.88 -3.14 -11.42
CA GLU A 19 15.91 -4.33 -10.57
C GLU A 19 14.49 -4.77 -10.18
N ILE A 20 14.33 -6.06 -9.91
CA ILE A 20 13.05 -6.64 -9.52
C ILE A 20 12.71 -6.19 -8.10
N ALA A 21 11.57 -5.50 -7.97
CA ALA A 21 10.99 -5.09 -6.70
C ALA A 21 10.06 -6.16 -6.12
N LEU A 22 9.17 -6.71 -6.95
CA LEU A 22 8.11 -7.63 -6.51
C LEU A 22 8.15 -8.92 -7.31
N ILE A 23 7.92 -10.04 -6.61
CA ILE A 23 7.75 -11.37 -7.22
C ILE A 23 6.52 -12.03 -6.59
N ASN A 24 5.55 -12.41 -7.43
CA ASN A 24 4.38 -13.19 -7.01
C ASN A 24 4.15 -14.31 -8.04
N GLY A 25 4.56 -15.52 -7.72
CA GLY A 25 4.61 -16.62 -8.68
C GLY A 25 5.48 -16.27 -9.88
N ASP A 26 4.90 -16.31 -11.08
CA ASP A 26 5.61 -15.96 -12.33
C ASP A 26 5.58 -14.44 -12.63
N LYS A 27 4.75 -13.67 -11.90
CA LYS A 27 4.65 -12.22 -12.10
C LYS A 27 5.81 -11.51 -11.41
N LYS A 28 6.56 -10.75 -12.18
CA LYS A 28 7.67 -9.90 -11.68
C LYS A 28 7.40 -8.44 -12.01
N SER A 29 7.74 -7.54 -11.11
CA SER A 29 7.66 -6.10 -11.31
C SER A 29 8.97 -5.46 -10.92
N SER A 30 9.51 -4.58 -11.77
CA SER A 30 10.69 -3.78 -11.44
C SER A 30 10.32 -2.63 -10.49
N TRP A 31 11.33 -2.03 -9.86
CA TRP A 31 11.14 -0.84 -9.01
C TRP A 31 10.52 0.33 -9.79
N SER A 32 10.95 0.57 -11.04
CA SER A 32 10.34 1.60 -11.90
C SER A 32 8.89 1.30 -12.21
N SER A 33 8.54 0.05 -12.52
CA SER A 33 7.15 -0.35 -12.79
C SER A 33 6.28 -0.22 -11.54
N PHE A 34 6.81 -0.64 -10.39
CA PHE A 34 6.13 -0.54 -9.10
C PHE A 34 5.85 0.92 -8.72
N ASP A 35 6.84 1.81 -8.88
CA ASP A 35 6.69 3.25 -8.63
C ASP A 35 5.68 3.91 -9.58
N SER A 36 5.75 3.59 -10.89
CA SER A 36 4.82 4.09 -11.90
C SER A 36 3.37 3.71 -11.59
N LYS A 37 3.10 2.42 -11.30
CA LYS A 37 1.76 1.96 -10.93
C LYS A 37 1.25 2.63 -9.66
N ALA A 38 2.10 2.74 -8.63
CA ALA A 38 1.73 3.43 -7.40
C ALA A 38 1.41 4.92 -7.64
N ALA A 39 2.15 5.60 -8.53
CA ALA A 39 1.87 6.98 -8.89
C ALA A 39 0.52 7.13 -9.63
N LYS A 40 0.14 6.17 -10.46
CA LYS A 40 -1.18 6.12 -11.12
C LYS A 40 -2.31 5.85 -10.12
N ILE A 41 -2.10 4.92 -9.18
CA ILE A 41 -3.04 4.67 -8.08
C ILE A 41 -3.26 5.94 -7.25
N ALA A 42 -2.20 6.68 -6.93
CA ALA A 42 -2.30 7.95 -6.22
C ALA A 42 -3.22 8.94 -6.96
N THR A 43 -3.05 9.09 -8.28
CA THR A 43 -3.93 9.93 -9.12
C THR A 43 -5.38 9.45 -9.06
N ILE A 44 -5.63 8.15 -9.20
CA ILE A 44 -6.98 7.57 -9.12
C ILE A 44 -7.63 7.92 -7.77
N LEU A 45 -6.90 7.77 -6.67
CA LEU A 45 -7.41 8.08 -5.34
C LEU A 45 -7.72 9.59 -5.19
N GLU A 46 -6.86 10.48 -5.68
CA GLU A 46 -7.07 11.93 -5.67
C GLU A 46 -8.28 12.34 -6.52
N GLU A 47 -8.48 11.76 -7.70
CA GLU A 47 -9.65 11.99 -8.57
C GLU A 47 -10.97 11.59 -7.89
N HIS A 48 -10.94 10.63 -6.96
CA HIS A 48 -12.09 10.25 -6.13
C HIS A 48 -12.16 11.02 -4.80
N GLY A 49 -11.40 12.12 -4.66
CA GLY A 49 -11.47 13.02 -3.51
C GLY A 49 -10.78 12.51 -2.25
N LEU A 50 -9.85 11.55 -2.37
CA LEU A 50 -8.96 11.18 -1.27
C LEU A 50 -7.77 12.14 -1.20
N LYS A 51 -7.19 12.28 -0.02
CA LYS A 51 -6.13 13.25 0.26
C LYS A 51 -5.26 12.78 1.42
N SER A 52 -4.36 13.61 1.88
CA SER A 52 -3.58 13.35 3.10
C SER A 52 -4.49 12.91 4.25
N ASP A 53 -4.07 11.89 5.00
CA ASP A 53 -4.76 11.24 6.11
C ASP A 53 -6.01 10.40 5.70
N SER A 54 -6.41 10.33 4.42
CA SER A 54 -7.49 9.43 3.97
C SER A 54 -7.10 7.97 4.22
N LYS A 55 -8.01 7.19 4.82
CA LYS A 55 -7.81 5.78 5.13
C LYS A 55 -8.33 4.90 3.98
N VAL A 56 -7.53 3.92 3.59
CA VAL A 56 -7.84 3.04 2.46
C VAL A 56 -7.71 1.59 2.88
N GLY A 57 -8.81 0.86 2.87
CA GLY A 57 -8.84 -0.57 3.14
C GLY A 57 -8.21 -1.36 1.99
N ILE A 58 -7.31 -2.29 2.30
CA ILE A 58 -6.70 -3.20 1.33
C ILE A 58 -7.13 -4.63 1.70
N TYR A 59 -8.17 -5.12 1.03
CA TYR A 59 -8.78 -6.43 1.24
C TYR A 59 -8.41 -7.37 0.09
N LEU A 60 -7.12 -7.68 0.03
CA LEU A 60 -6.49 -8.50 -1.00
C LEU A 60 -5.71 -9.66 -0.35
N HIS A 61 -5.49 -10.73 -1.11
CA HIS A 61 -4.43 -11.68 -0.79
C HIS A 61 -3.06 -11.05 -1.05
N ASN A 62 -1.99 -11.72 -0.60
CA ASN A 62 -0.64 -11.30 -0.92
C ASN A 62 -0.45 -11.34 -2.44
N SER A 63 -0.23 -10.17 -3.02
CA SER A 63 -0.07 -9.98 -4.46
C SER A 63 0.71 -8.71 -4.76
N ASN A 64 1.14 -8.52 -6.00
CA ASN A 64 1.78 -7.27 -6.41
C ASN A 64 0.83 -6.09 -6.20
N GLU A 65 -0.44 -6.27 -6.55
CA GLU A 65 -1.51 -5.27 -6.45
C GLU A 65 -1.73 -4.81 -5.00
N TYR A 66 -1.48 -5.68 -4.01
CA TYR A 66 -1.53 -5.32 -2.58
C TYR A 66 -0.48 -4.25 -2.25
N LEU A 67 0.77 -4.47 -2.64
CA LEU A 67 1.86 -3.51 -2.37
C LEU A 67 1.78 -2.28 -3.27
N GLU A 68 1.31 -2.44 -4.52
CA GLU A 68 1.05 -1.32 -5.44
C GLU A 68 -0.02 -0.38 -4.86
N ALA A 69 -1.12 -0.93 -4.31
CA ALA A 69 -2.15 -0.16 -3.63
C ALA A 69 -1.61 0.54 -2.37
N GLN A 70 -0.86 -0.20 -1.52
CA GLN A 70 -0.26 0.36 -0.31
C GLN A 70 0.68 1.52 -0.63
N TYR A 71 1.52 1.37 -1.65
CA TYR A 71 2.44 2.42 -2.08
C TYR A 71 1.69 3.64 -2.65
N GLY A 72 0.67 3.42 -3.47
CA GLY A 72 -0.19 4.50 -3.99
C GLY A 72 -0.86 5.31 -2.88
N VAL A 73 -1.32 4.64 -1.82
CA VAL A 73 -1.88 5.30 -0.63
C VAL A 73 -0.82 6.12 0.09
N PHE A 74 0.40 5.62 0.26
CA PHE A 74 1.49 6.41 0.84
C PHE A 74 1.85 7.63 -0.02
N LYS A 75 1.73 7.53 -1.35
CA LYS A 75 2.02 8.66 -2.25
C LYS A 75 1.08 9.86 -2.05
N ILE A 76 -0.18 9.65 -1.68
CA ILE A 76 -1.12 10.72 -1.32
C ILE A 76 -1.06 11.12 0.16
N GLU A 77 -0.03 10.67 0.90
CA GLU A 77 0.04 10.82 2.36
C GLU A 77 -1.16 10.19 3.11
N GLY A 78 -1.81 9.19 2.48
CA GLY A 78 -2.90 8.43 3.05
C GLY A 78 -2.41 7.32 3.98
N VAL A 79 -3.38 6.65 4.61
CA VAL A 79 -3.15 5.58 5.59
C VAL A 79 -3.70 4.26 5.05
N PRO A 80 -2.84 3.34 4.58
CA PRO A 80 -3.30 2.01 4.16
C PRO A 80 -3.69 1.18 5.37
N ILE A 81 -4.85 0.55 5.30
CA ILE A 81 -5.40 -0.34 6.33
C ILE A 81 -5.35 -1.77 5.83
N ASN A 82 -4.52 -2.59 6.47
CA ASN A 82 -4.47 -4.02 6.19
C ASN A 82 -5.76 -4.68 6.67
N VAL A 83 -6.56 -5.19 5.72
CA VAL A 83 -7.80 -5.93 6.01
C VAL A 83 -7.53 -7.43 5.88
N ASN A 84 -7.73 -8.17 6.97
CA ASN A 84 -7.52 -9.62 6.94
C ASN A 84 -8.49 -10.27 5.93
N TYR A 85 -7.96 -10.98 4.95
CA TYR A 85 -8.71 -11.65 3.89
C TYR A 85 -9.73 -12.69 4.40
N ARG A 86 -9.60 -13.14 5.65
CA ARG A 86 -10.53 -14.08 6.30
C ARG A 86 -11.76 -13.39 6.90
N TYR A 87 -11.76 -12.06 7.02
CA TYR A 87 -12.87 -11.34 7.60
C TYR A 87 -14.15 -11.50 6.77
N LYS A 88 -15.25 -11.64 7.50
CA LYS A 88 -16.61 -11.69 6.96
C LYS A 88 -17.28 -10.32 7.14
N GLU A 89 -18.53 -10.24 6.75
CA GLU A 89 -19.30 -8.99 6.65
C GLU A 89 -19.24 -8.14 7.92
N ASN A 90 -19.54 -8.72 9.09
CA ASN A 90 -19.57 -7.97 10.36
C ASN A 90 -18.18 -7.45 10.76
N GLU A 91 -17.14 -8.21 10.52
CA GLU A 91 -15.75 -7.83 10.82
C GLU A 91 -15.28 -6.73 9.86
N LEU A 92 -15.67 -6.83 8.59
CA LEU A 92 -15.38 -5.82 7.57
C LEU A 92 -16.08 -4.49 7.87
N ILE A 93 -17.37 -4.53 8.19
CA ILE A 93 -18.13 -3.33 8.57
C ILE A 93 -17.43 -2.66 9.76
N TYR A 94 -17.17 -3.43 10.81
CA TYR A 94 -16.53 -2.90 12.00
C TYR A 94 -15.18 -2.26 11.68
N LEU A 95 -14.31 -2.98 10.98
CA LEU A 95 -12.95 -2.49 10.72
C LEU A 95 -12.96 -1.25 9.83
N LEU A 96 -13.71 -1.29 8.72
CA LEU A 96 -13.73 -0.19 7.76
C LEU A 96 -14.40 1.07 8.33
N ASP A 97 -15.45 0.92 9.13
CA ASP A 97 -16.09 2.06 9.82
C ASP A 97 -15.21 2.60 10.95
N ASN A 98 -14.62 1.74 11.77
CA ASN A 98 -13.72 2.14 12.86
C ASN A 98 -12.44 2.83 12.36
N ALA A 99 -11.96 2.45 11.18
CA ALA A 99 -10.82 3.07 10.53
C ALA A 99 -11.17 4.37 9.82
N ASP A 100 -12.45 4.76 9.72
CA ASP A 100 -12.91 5.86 8.87
C ASP A 100 -12.45 5.69 7.40
N ALA A 101 -12.53 4.46 6.87
CA ALA A 101 -12.06 4.16 5.52
C ALA A 101 -12.87 4.93 4.46
N GLU A 102 -12.15 5.51 3.49
CA GLU A 102 -12.71 6.31 2.40
C GLU A 102 -12.62 5.61 1.04
N ALA A 103 -11.82 4.56 0.93
CA ALA A 103 -11.73 3.69 -0.24
C ALA A 103 -11.43 2.25 0.17
N VAL A 104 -11.77 1.30 -0.71
CA VAL A 104 -11.44 -0.11 -0.51
C VAL A 104 -10.92 -0.71 -1.81
N PHE A 105 -9.71 -1.27 -1.77
CA PHE A 105 -9.24 -2.23 -2.76
C PHE A 105 -9.69 -3.62 -2.32
N PHE A 106 -10.28 -4.39 -3.22
CA PHE A 106 -10.70 -5.76 -2.93
C PHE A 106 -10.49 -6.68 -4.12
N GLN A 107 -10.28 -7.96 -3.86
CA GLN A 107 -10.12 -8.98 -4.87
C GLN A 107 -11.49 -9.50 -5.37
N GLY A 108 -11.57 -9.92 -6.62
CA GLY A 108 -12.81 -10.39 -7.24
C GLY A 108 -13.56 -11.42 -6.39
N CYS A 109 -12.86 -12.40 -5.82
CA CYS A 109 -13.45 -13.43 -4.95
C CYS A 109 -14.16 -12.88 -3.70
N TYR A 110 -14.01 -11.60 -3.39
CA TYR A 110 -14.68 -10.92 -2.27
C TYR A 110 -15.80 -9.98 -2.71
N ALA A 111 -16.12 -9.91 -4.00
CA ALA A 111 -17.10 -8.97 -4.55
C ALA A 111 -18.47 -9.10 -3.88
N ASP A 112 -18.97 -10.31 -3.67
CA ASP A 112 -20.26 -10.53 -3.01
C ASP A 112 -20.28 -10.04 -1.56
N ARG A 113 -19.17 -10.19 -0.81
CA ARG A 113 -19.06 -9.66 0.56
C ARG A 113 -19.10 -8.14 0.57
N ILE A 114 -18.32 -7.51 -0.29
CA ILE A 114 -18.30 -6.04 -0.41
C ILE A 114 -19.67 -5.52 -0.83
N LYS A 115 -20.32 -6.17 -1.80
CA LYS A 115 -21.68 -5.84 -2.24
C LYS A 115 -22.69 -5.91 -1.10
N ALA A 116 -22.60 -6.89 -0.22
CA ALA A 116 -23.50 -7.08 0.92
C ALA A 116 -23.36 -5.98 2.00
N ILE A 117 -22.19 -5.34 2.10
CA ILE A 117 -21.90 -4.38 3.18
C ILE A 117 -21.79 -2.92 2.71
N LYS A 118 -21.65 -2.66 1.40
CA LYS A 118 -21.33 -1.33 0.88
C LYS A 118 -22.30 -0.23 1.34
N ASP A 119 -23.59 -0.54 1.45
CA ASP A 119 -24.62 0.41 1.85
C ASP A 119 -24.54 0.78 3.35
N GLN A 120 -23.76 0.03 4.14
CA GLN A 120 -23.50 0.27 5.56
C GLN A 120 -22.20 1.09 5.77
N LEU A 121 -21.48 1.40 4.71
CA LEU A 121 -20.20 2.09 4.73
C LEU A 121 -20.24 3.41 3.93
N PRO A 122 -21.05 4.39 4.35
CA PRO A 122 -21.32 5.60 3.58
C PRO A 122 -20.09 6.53 3.41
N LYS A 123 -19.01 6.31 4.16
CA LYS A 123 -17.76 7.07 4.04
C LYS A 123 -16.92 6.62 2.84
N ILE A 124 -17.14 5.40 2.32
CA ILE A 124 -16.39 4.88 1.17
C ILE A 124 -16.80 5.62 -0.10
N LYS A 125 -15.87 6.31 -0.71
CA LYS A 125 -16.05 7.10 -1.93
C LYS A 125 -15.82 6.27 -3.19
N VAL A 126 -14.93 5.27 -3.12
CA VAL A 126 -14.57 4.42 -4.25
C VAL A 126 -14.24 2.99 -3.81
N TYR A 127 -14.74 2.04 -4.58
CA TYR A 127 -14.41 0.62 -4.51
C TYR A 127 -13.59 0.25 -5.73
N ILE A 128 -12.43 -0.38 -5.54
CA ILE A 128 -11.47 -0.73 -6.61
C ILE A 128 -11.32 -2.23 -6.60
N GLN A 129 -11.81 -2.90 -7.64
CA GLN A 129 -11.76 -4.35 -7.76
C GLN A 129 -10.52 -4.78 -8.54
N VAL A 130 -9.74 -5.68 -7.94
CA VAL A 130 -8.67 -6.43 -8.61
C VAL A 130 -9.26 -7.71 -9.16
N ASP A 131 -9.19 -7.89 -10.48
CA ASP A 131 -9.68 -9.09 -11.16
C ASP A 131 -8.78 -10.30 -10.81
N ASP A 132 -9.43 -11.39 -10.42
CA ASP A 132 -8.80 -12.70 -10.18
C ASP A 132 -9.49 -13.82 -10.97
N GLY A 133 -10.36 -13.47 -11.89
CA GLY A 133 -11.12 -14.39 -12.74
C GLY A 133 -12.28 -15.11 -12.04
N THR A 134 -12.61 -14.73 -10.78
CA THR A 134 -13.68 -15.42 -10.03
C THR A 134 -15.05 -14.77 -10.20
N GLU A 135 -15.12 -13.44 -10.14
CA GLU A 135 -16.37 -12.69 -10.20
C GLU A 135 -16.26 -11.52 -11.18
N PRO A 136 -17.33 -11.16 -11.88
CA PRO A 136 -17.34 -9.97 -12.74
C PRO A 136 -17.15 -8.68 -11.92
N LEU A 137 -16.85 -7.60 -12.61
CA LEU A 137 -16.73 -6.28 -11.98
C LEU A 137 -18.03 -5.92 -11.23
N MET A 138 -17.89 -5.70 -9.93
CA MET A 138 -19.01 -5.33 -9.05
C MET A 138 -19.62 -4.00 -9.49
N GLN A 139 -20.93 -3.92 -9.56
CA GLN A 139 -21.61 -2.67 -9.88
C GLN A 139 -21.26 -1.56 -8.87
N GLY A 140 -20.74 -0.45 -9.39
CA GLY A 140 -20.30 0.70 -8.60
C GLY A 140 -18.84 0.62 -8.14
N ALA A 141 -18.11 -0.43 -8.51
CA ALA A 141 -16.65 -0.47 -8.40
C ALA A 141 -16.00 -0.07 -9.72
N ILE A 142 -14.75 0.36 -9.65
CA ILE A 142 -13.88 0.56 -10.80
C ILE A 142 -12.91 -0.63 -10.92
N ASP A 143 -12.55 -0.97 -12.16
CA ASP A 143 -11.59 -2.03 -12.43
C ASP A 143 -10.16 -1.50 -12.24
N TYR A 144 -9.34 -2.27 -11.52
CA TYR A 144 -7.97 -1.91 -11.17
C TYR A 144 -7.08 -1.70 -12.41
N GLU A 145 -6.99 -2.68 -13.29
CA GLU A 145 -6.08 -2.63 -14.44
C GLU A 145 -6.51 -1.56 -15.47
N ASN A 146 -7.80 -1.46 -15.74
CA ASN A 146 -8.32 -0.43 -16.65
C ASN A 146 -8.09 0.98 -16.09
N SER A 147 -8.26 1.17 -14.79
CA SER A 147 -8.02 2.45 -14.13
C SER A 147 -6.54 2.84 -14.21
N ILE A 148 -5.63 1.91 -13.91
CA ILE A 148 -4.17 2.15 -14.02
C ILE A 148 -3.76 2.42 -15.46
N SER A 149 -4.32 1.70 -16.45
CA SER A 149 -3.93 1.89 -17.84
C SER A 149 -4.28 3.27 -18.38
N SER A 150 -5.33 3.89 -17.86
CA SER A 150 -5.83 5.22 -18.27
C SER A 150 -5.30 6.37 -17.42
N ALA A 151 -4.86 6.12 -16.20
CA ALA A 151 -4.40 7.16 -15.28
C ALA A 151 -3.02 7.71 -15.66
N LYS A 152 -2.82 8.99 -15.37
CA LYS A 152 -1.50 9.64 -15.40
C LYS A 152 -0.78 9.40 -14.08
N GLU A 153 0.53 9.43 -14.11
CA GLU A 153 1.35 9.37 -12.91
C GLU A 153 1.24 10.67 -12.10
N GLN A 154 1.03 10.54 -10.78
CA GLN A 154 1.10 11.66 -9.86
C GLN A 154 2.50 12.27 -9.89
N LYS A 155 2.57 13.58 -9.89
CA LYS A 155 3.85 14.27 -9.70
C LYS A 155 4.35 14.09 -8.28
N ARG A 156 5.62 13.76 -8.14
CA ARG A 156 6.27 13.63 -6.84
C ARG A 156 6.31 14.97 -6.11
N PHE A 157 6.18 14.91 -4.80
CA PHE A 157 6.33 16.05 -3.89
C PHE A 157 6.96 15.59 -2.57
N ASN A 158 7.42 16.51 -1.75
CA ASN A 158 7.97 16.19 -0.44
C ASN A 158 6.85 15.90 0.55
N ARG A 159 6.86 14.68 1.10
CA ARG A 159 5.91 14.22 2.11
C ARG A 159 6.52 14.33 3.51
N THR A 160 5.66 14.45 4.52
CA THR A 160 6.09 14.56 5.91
C THR A 160 6.26 13.20 6.59
N GLU A 161 7.22 13.10 7.49
CA GLU A 161 7.41 11.91 8.35
C GLU A 161 6.39 11.79 9.48
N GLU A 162 5.55 12.82 9.66
CA GLU A 162 4.44 12.80 10.60
C GLU A 162 3.26 11.94 10.12
N ASN A 163 3.27 11.52 8.83
CA ASN A 163 2.26 10.60 8.29
C ASN A 163 2.17 9.32 9.14
N ILE A 164 0.97 8.72 9.14
CA ILE A 164 0.66 7.57 9.99
C ILE A 164 0.68 6.28 9.16
N TYR A 165 1.29 5.25 9.71
CA TYR A 165 1.09 3.87 9.33
C TYR A 165 0.22 3.19 10.39
N MET A 166 -0.88 2.56 9.97
CA MET A 166 -1.83 1.93 10.88
C MET A 166 -1.91 0.43 10.65
N LEU A 167 -1.71 -0.34 11.73
CA LEU A 167 -1.84 -1.79 11.72
C LEU A 167 -2.99 -2.22 12.64
N TYR A 168 -3.97 -2.92 12.06
CA TYR A 168 -4.99 -3.57 12.85
C TYR A 168 -4.49 -4.91 13.37
N THR A 169 -4.42 -5.05 14.69
CA THR A 169 -4.00 -6.29 15.35
C THR A 169 -5.21 -7.06 15.86
N GLY A 170 -5.25 -8.37 15.62
CA GLY A 170 -6.23 -9.26 16.25
C GLY A 170 -6.01 -9.30 17.75
N GLY A 171 -6.91 -8.68 18.52
CA GLY A 171 -6.88 -8.77 19.99
C GLY A 171 -7.27 -10.17 20.44
N THR A 172 -6.59 -10.71 21.46
CA THR A 172 -6.94 -11.99 22.10
C THR A 172 -8.29 -11.93 22.85
N THR A 173 -8.87 -10.75 23.00
CA THR A 173 -10.04 -10.49 23.87
C THR A 173 -11.13 -9.65 23.24
N GLY A 174 -11.16 -9.45 21.91
CA GLY A 174 -12.20 -8.61 21.30
C GLY A 174 -11.93 -8.21 19.84
N MET A 175 -12.64 -7.20 19.39
CA MET A 175 -12.52 -6.67 18.02
C MET A 175 -11.12 -6.09 17.76
N PRO A 176 -10.61 -6.15 16.51
CA PRO A 176 -9.30 -5.63 16.16
C PRO A 176 -9.15 -4.13 16.50
N LYS A 177 -7.96 -3.74 16.92
CA LYS A 177 -7.61 -2.34 17.24
C LYS A 177 -6.53 -1.85 16.30
N GLY A 178 -6.68 -0.64 15.79
CA GLY A 178 -5.66 0.03 14.98
C GLY A 178 -4.55 0.60 15.87
N VAL A 179 -3.33 0.12 15.67
CA VAL A 179 -2.12 0.67 16.29
C VAL A 179 -1.48 1.63 15.29
N MET A 180 -1.27 2.87 15.69
CA MET A 180 -0.75 3.94 14.85
C MET A 180 0.73 4.21 15.13
N TYR A 181 1.51 4.31 14.07
CA TYR A 181 2.93 4.65 14.11
C TYR A 181 3.20 5.82 13.19
N LYS A 182 3.96 6.81 13.64
CA LYS A 182 4.50 7.84 12.72
C LYS A 182 5.58 7.23 11.85
N HIS A 183 5.62 7.57 10.56
CA HIS A 183 6.63 7.08 9.63
C HIS A 183 8.04 7.39 10.12
N GLY A 184 8.28 8.63 10.61
CA GLY A 184 9.59 9.08 11.09
C GLY A 184 10.16 8.32 12.29
N SER A 185 9.33 7.60 13.06
CA SER A 185 9.79 6.71 14.13
C SER A 185 9.77 5.24 13.72
N PHE A 186 8.81 4.86 12.89
CA PHE A 186 8.60 3.47 12.50
C PHE A 186 9.66 2.97 11.51
N ILE A 187 9.96 3.76 10.46
CA ILE A 187 10.94 3.38 9.44
C ILE A 187 12.35 3.22 10.04
N PRO A 188 12.89 4.17 10.81
CA PRO A 188 14.19 3.96 11.46
C PRO A 188 14.21 2.76 12.41
N SER A 189 13.09 2.45 13.09
CA SER A 189 12.99 1.26 13.94
C SER A 189 13.06 -0.03 13.15
N MET A 190 12.39 -0.10 11.99
CA MET A 190 12.49 -1.24 11.08
C MET A 190 13.92 -1.42 10.54
N LEU A 191 14.56 -0.32 10.15
CA LEU A 191 15.92 -0.33 9.62
C LEU A 191 16.94 -0.78 10.66
N LYS A 192 16.75 -0.45 11.94
CA LYS A 192 17.60 -0.98 13.03
C LYS A 192 17.54 -2.50 13.15
N THR A 193 16.41 -3.10 12.83
CA THR A 193 16.30 -4.57 12.78
C THR A 193 17.14 -5.15 11.63
N ALA A 194 17.16 -4.47 10.47
CA ALA A 194 18.03 -4.86 9.36
C ALA A 194 19.53 -4.72 9.70
N PHE A 195 19.90 -3.71 10.50
CA PHE A 195 21.27 -3.56 11.02
C PHE A 195 21.72 -4.77 11.84
N ALA A 196 20.87 -5.31 12.67
CA ALA A 196 21.17 -6.54 13.43
C ALA A 196 21.46 -7.75 12.50
N MET A 197 21.08 -7.66 11.22
CA MET A 197 21.36 -8.61 10.15
C MET A 197 22.62 -8.25 9.33
N GLY A 198 23.40 -7.25 9.72
CA GLY A 198 24.66 -6.86 9.10
C GLY A 198 24.54 -5.77 8.01
N PHE A 199 23.39 -5.13 7.86
CA PHE A 199 23.22 -4.01 6.93
C PHE A 199 23.51 -2.66 7.62
N GLU A 200 24.07 -1.70 6.90
CA GLU A 200 24.20 -0.33 7.39
C GLU A 200 22.79 0.30 7.54
N VAL A 201 22.56 1.05 8.63
CA VAL A 201 21.31 1.78 8.85
C VAL A 201 21.47 3.18 8.30
N PRO A 202 20.64 3.62 7.35
CA PRO A 202 20.67 5.00 6.90
C PRO A 202 20.24 5.94 8.03
N GLU A 203 21.03 7.00 8.26
CA GLU A 203 20.65 8.08 9.18
C GLU A 203 19.76 9.11 8.48
N ASP A 204 19.93 9.26 7.17
CA ASP A 204 19.17 10.15 6.30
C ASP A 204 18.74 9.40 5.03
N ILE A 205 17.67 9.89 4.38
CA ILE A 205 17.16 9.32 3.12
C ILE A 205 18.21 9.36 1.99
N ASN A 206 19.16 10.28 2.03
CA ASN A 206 20.23 10.36 1.04
C ASN A 206 21.24 9.22 1.17
N ASP A 207 21.36 8.61 2.34
CA ASP A 207 22.23 7.44 2.55
C ASP A 207 21.68 6.18 1.87
N LEU A 208 20.36 6.16 1.59
CA LEU A 208 19.70 5.03 0.93
C LEU A 208 20.30 4.72 -0.43
N GLU A 209 20.68 5.73 -1.21
CA GLU A 209 21.27 5.52 -2.53
C GLU A 209 22.55 4.67 -2.46
N LYS A 210 23.43 5.00 -1.50
CA LYS A 210 24.67 4.22 -1.27
C LYS A 210 24.36 2.80 -0.82
N ILE A 211 23.46 2.66 0.17
CA ILE A 211 23.12 1.35 0.74
C ILE A 211 22.44 0.46 -0.29
N VAL A 212 21.50 0.99 -1.08
CA VAL A 212 20.81 0.25 -2.14
C VAL A 212 21.76 -0.15 -3.25
N SER A 213 22.70 0.73 -3.64
CA SER A 213 23.74 0.40 -4.62
C SER A 213 24.64 -0.74 -4.14
N GLN A 214 25.09 -0.69 -2.89
CA GLN A 214 25.88 -1.78 -2.27
C GLN A 214 25.07 -3.08 -2.17
N ALA A 215 23.78 -3.01 -1.82
CA ALA A 215 22.91 -4.18 -1.80
C ALA A 215 22.74 -4.81 -3.19
N LYS A 216 22.67 -3.99 -4.25
CA LYS A 216 22.64 -4.45 -5.64
C LYS A 216 23.94 -5.20 -5.98
N GLU A 217 25.10 -4.63 -5.69
CA GLU A 217 26.40 -5.25 -5.96
C GLU A 217 26.54 -6.60 -5.26
N ASN A 218 25.95 -6.76 -4.08
CA ASN A 218 25.95 -7.98 -3.28
C ASN A 218 24.81 -8.96 -3.59
N ASN A 219 24.00 -8.72 -4.64
CA ASN A 219 22.80 -9.50 -4.99
C ASN A 219 21.78 -9.63 -3.84
N ALA A 220 21.67 -8.62 -2.98
CA ALA A 220 20.84 -8.63 -1.78
C ALA A 220 19.50 -7.88 -1.91
N LEU A 221 19.11 -7.49 -3.14
CA LEU A 221 17.91 -6.66 -3.38
C LEU A 221 16.60 -7.43 -3.56
N THR A 222 16.64 -8.76 -3.60
CA THR A 222 15.42 -9.53 -3.90
C THR A 222 14.60 -9.78 -2.65
N VAL A 223 13.40 -9.19 -2.59
CA VAL A 223 12.38 -9.57 -1.61
C VAL A 223 11.37 -10.49 -2.31
N SER A 224 11.33 -11.76 -1.93
CA SER A 224 10.26 -12.67 -2.32
C SER A 224 9.12 -12.60 -1.29
N MET A 225 7.90 -12.46 -1.77
CA MET A 225 6.68 -12.60 -0.95
C MET A 225 6.13 -14.03 -1.01
#